data_0a3f46a4b60365011aec0c0113432b41
#
_entry.id   0a3f46a4b60365011aec0c0113432b41
#
_cell.length_a   1.000
_cell.length_b   1.000
_cell.length_c   1.000
_cell.angle_alpha   90.00
_cell.angle_beta   90.00
_cell.angle_gamma   90.00
#
_symmetry.space_group_name_H-M   'P 1'
#
loop_
_entity.id
_entity.type
_entity.pdbx_description
1 polymer ?
#
loop_
_entity_poly.entity_id
_entity_poly.type
_entity_poly.pdbx_seq_one_letter_code
_entity_poly.pdbx_strand_id
1 'polypeptide(L)'
;MRKGSHLLSAAGGTGALHQLLLLARATKSVGNVWISNPSWPNHQAILKHLGMNMSSYYYFDETTCEVNFDKMYDDLNDMRENDILLLHGCCHNPTGANLSLEQWVEITQL
;
A
#
# COMPACT_ATOMS: atom_id res chain seq x y z
N MET A 1 -16.52 -20.68 -5.94
CA MET A 1 -16.04 -19.29 -6.14
C MET A 1 -17.17 -18.39 -6.60
N ARG A 2 -17.17 -17.15 -6.16
CA ARG A 2 -18.12 -16.16 -6.68
C ARG A 2 -17.85 -15.90 -8.16
N LYS A 3 -18.90 -15.59 -8.93
CA LYS A 3 -18.78 -15.12 -10.32
C LYS A 3 -17.91 -13.84 -10.33
N GLY A 4 -16.85 -13.81 -11.15
CA GLY A 4 -15.90 -12.71 -11.23
C GLY A 4 -14.71 -12.80 -10.28
N SER A 5 -14.61 -13.86 -9.45
CA SER A 5 -13.45 -14.09 -8.58
C SER A 5 -12.40 -14.92 -9.31
N HIS A 6 -11.14 -14.54 -9.14
CA HIS A 6 -10.01 -15.23 -9.75
C HIS A 6 -8.93 -15.50 -8.72
N LEU A 7 -8.23 -16.62 -8.87
CA LEU A 7 -7.10 -17.01 -8.05
C LEU A 7 -5.84 -17.11 -8.92
N LEU A 8 -4.76 -16.55 -8.43
CA LEU A 8 -3.44 -16.66 -9.04
C LEU A 8 -2.45 -17.23 -8.03
N SER A 9 -1.62 -18.15 -8.48
CA SER A 9 -0.51 -18.67 -7.68
C SER A 9 0.72 -17.78 -7.86
N ALA A 10 1.44 -17.55 -6.77
CA ALA A 10 2.65 -16.75 -6.79
C ALA A 10 3.72 -17.37 -5.90
N ALA A 11 4.99 -17.04 -6.20
CA ALA A 11 6.12 -17.46 -5.40
C ALA A 11 6.32 -16.48 -4.23
N GLY A 12 5.57 -16.68 -3.13
CA GLY A 12 5.63 -15.85 -1.93
C GLY A 12 5.02 -14.47 -2.09
N GLY A 13 5.13 -13.64 -1.03
CA GLY A 13 4.56 -12.29 -1.00
C GLY A 13 5.19 -11.35 -2.03
N THR A 14 6.48 -11.45 -2.26
CA THR A 14 7.18 -10.65 -3.28
C THR A 14 6.65 -10.94 -4.68
N GLY A 15 6.48 -12.22 -5.02
CA GLY A 15 5.92 -12.62 -6.31
C GLY A 15 4.46 -12.19 -6.46
N ALA A 16 3.66 -12.32 -5.40
CA ALA A 16 2.27 -11.89 -5.39
C ALA A 16 2.14 -10.39 -5.64
N LEU A 17 2.92 -9.57 -4.96
CA LEU A 17 2.91 -8.13 -5.11
C LEU A 17 3.33 -7.71 -6.52
N HIS A 18 4.38 -8.32 -7.05
CA HIS A 18 4.84 -8.08 -8.42
C HIS A 18 3.73 -8.37 -9.45
N GLN A 19 3.05 -9.51 -9.33
CA GLN A 19 1.96 -9.88 -10.22
C GLN A 19 0.78 -8.92 -10.14
N LEU A 20 0.40 -8.51 -8.92
CA LEU A 20 -0.71 -7.57 -8.72
C LEU A 20 -0.42 -6.21 -9.35
N LEU A 21 0.78 -5.70 -9.17
CA LEU A 21 1.19 -4.42 -9.75
C LEU A 21 1.25 -4.47 -11.28
N LEU A 22 1.76 -5.56 -11.84
CA LEU A 22 1.75 -5.79 -13.30
C LEU A 22 0.32 -5.85 -13.84
N LEU A 23 -0.58 -6.55 -13.16
CA LEU A 23 -1.99 -6.64 -13.54
C LEU A 23 -2.66 -5.28 -13.50
N ALA A 24 -2.46 -4.51 -12.45
CA ALA A 24 -3.01 -3.16 -12.34
C ALA A 24 -2.54 -2.27 -13.48
N ARG A 25 -1.24 -2.30 -13.80
CA ARG A 25 -0.66 -1.52 -14.89
C ARG A 25 -1.19 -1.95 -16.27
N ALA A 26 -1.46 -3.24 -16.45
CA ALA A 26 -1.98 -3.77 -17.71
C ALA A 26 -3.45 -3.45 -17.94
N THR A 27 -4.24 -3.28 -16.86
CA THR A 27 -5.69 -3.10 -16.96
C THR A 27 -6.13 -1.64 -16.98
N LYS A 28 -5.32 -0.73 -16.47
CA LYS A 28 -5.62 0.70 -16.49
C LYS A 28 -4.37 1.55 -16.34
N SER A 29 -4.50 2.83 -16.65
CA SER A 29 -3.43 3.79 -16.41
C SER A 29 -3.26 3.99 -14.90
N VAL A 30 -2.09 3.65 -14.38
CA VAL A 30 -1.75 3.81 -12.96
C VAL A 30 -0.96 5.10 -12.77
N GLY A 31 -1.38 5.93 -11.82
CA GLY A 31 -0.65 7.12 -11.39
C GLY A 31 0.49 6.74 -10.44
N ASN A 32 0.50 7.31 -9.24
CA ASN A 32 1.48 6.97 -8.22
C ASN A 32 1.06 5.74 -7.43
N VAL A 33 2.05 4.98 -6.97
CA VAL A 33 1.85 3.95 -5.95
C VAL A 33 2.32 4.51 -4.62
N TRP A 34 1.40 4.59 -3.67
CA TRP A 34 1.65 5.17 -2.35
C TRP A 34 2.05 4.07 -1.38
N ILE A 35 3.22 4.23 -0.77
CA ILE A 35 3.76 3.30 0.23
C ILE A 35 3.97 4.02 1.56
N SER A 36 3.92 3.26 2.66
CA SER A 36 4.16 3.82 3.98
C SER A 36 5.61 4.28 4.16
N ASN A 37 5.80 5.27 5.01
CA ASN A 37 7.12 5.68 5.46
C ASN A 37 7.20 5.50 7.00
N PRO A 38 8.01 4.58 7.51
CA PRO A 38 8.86 3.61 6.78
C PRO A 38 8.06 2.47 6.14
N SER A 39 8.70 1.74 5.23
CA SER A 39 8.13 0.56 4.58
C SER A 39 9.20 -0.51 4.38
N TRP A 40 8.73 -1.72 4.05
CA TRP A 40 9.63 -2.81 3.67
C TRP A 40 10.40 -2.43 2.39
N PRO A 41 11.76 -2.48 2.41
CA PRO A 41 12.55 -2.00 1.26
C PRO A 41 12.23 -2.69 -0.07
N ASN A 42 11.72 -3.92 -0.04
CA ASN A 42 11.34 -4.63 -1.25
C ASN A 42 10.19 -3.97 -2.01
N HIS A 43 9.30 -3.23 -1.34
CA HIS A 43 8.25 -2.47 -2.02
C HIS A 43 8.87 -1.46 -2.99
N GLN A 44 9.84 -0.68 -2.52
CA GLN A 44 10.53 0.28 -3.37
C GLN A 44 11.29 -0.40 -4.50
N ALA A 45 11.97 -1.51 -4.21
CA ALA A 45 12.72 -2.26 -5.20
C ALA A 45 11.83 -2.79 -6.32
N ILE A 46 10.67 -3.36 -5.98
CA ILE A 46 9.71 -3.87 -6.96
C ILE A 46 9.18 -2.73 -7.83
N LEU A 47 8.74 -1.62 -7.21
CA LEU A 47 8.19 -0.48 -7.94
C LEU A 47 9.23 0.14 -8.88
N LYS A 48 10.47 0.27 -8.42
CA LYS A 48 11.58 0.76 -9.24
C LYS A 48 11.87 -0.16 -10.41
N HIS A 49 11.86 -1.46 -10.17
CA HIS A 49 12.04 -2.46 -11.24
C HIS A 49 10.95 -2.38 -12.31
N LEU A 50 9.71 -2.15 -11.90
CA LEU A 50 8.58 -2.01 -12.80
C LEU A 50 8.49 -0.63 -13.46
N GLY A 51 9.33 0.32 -13.06
CA GLY A 51 9.29 1.69 -13.58
C GLY A 51 8.04 2.47 -13.16
N MET A 52 7.44 2.11 -12.04
CA MET A 52 6.25 2.79 -11.51
C MET A 52 6.64 3.97 -10.62
N ASN A 53 5.86 5.04 -10.69
CA ASN A 53 6.07 6.21 -9.84
C ASN A 53 5.64 5.90 -8.40
N MET A 54 6.43 6.37 -7.44
CA MET A 54 6.17 6.17 -6.02
C MET A 54 5.88 7.49 -5.34
N SER A 55 4.95 7.44 -4.38
CA SER A 55 4.76 8.46 -3.36
C SER A 55 4.79 7.78 -2.00
N SER A 56 5.02 8.53 -0.94
CA SER A 56 4.99 7.97 0.40
C SER A 56 4.02 8.74 1.28
N TYR A 57 3.43 8.05 2.23
CA TYR A 57 2.59 8.64 3.26
C TYR A 57 3.20 8.42 4.64
N TYR A 58 3.01 9.39 5.53
CA TYR A 58 3.46 9.28 6.90
C TYR A 58 2.69 8.15 7.60
N TYR A 59 3.38 7.30 8.33
CA TYR A 59 2.75 6.15 8.98
C TYR A 59 3.12 6.06 10.45
N PHE A 60 4.40 6.01 10.77
CA PHE A 60 4.89 5.68 12.11
C PHE A 60 5.52 6.88 12.79
N ASP A 61 5.10 7.15 14.02
CA ASP A 61 5.68 8.16 14.89
C ASP A 61 6.68 7.49 15.84
N GLU A 62 7.95 7.81 15.66
CA GLU A 62 9.04 7.23 16.46
C GLU A 62 8.98 7.68 17.94
N THR A 63 8.40 8.84 18.22
CA THR A 63 8.27 9.35 19.57
C THR A 63 7.27 8.58 20.40
N THR A 64 6.11 8.27 19.82
CA THR A 64 5.03 7.51 20.47
C THR A 64 5.09 6.02 20.21
N CYS A 65 5.92 5.59 19.25
CA CYS A 65 5.99 4.21 18.76
C CYS A 65 4.64 3.67 18.26
N GLU A 66 3.82 4.55 17.71
CA GLU A 66 2.48 4.24 17.20
C GLU A 66 2.26 4.85 15.81
N VAL A 67 1.19 4.42 15.15
CA VAL A 67 0.74 5.03 13.90
C VAL A 67 0.27 6.46 14.18
N ASN A 68 0.81 7.44 13.43
CA ASN A 68 0.24 8.79 13.43
C ASN A 68 -0.82 8.88 12.33
N PHE A 69 -2.04 8.52 12.70
CA PHE A 69 -3.15 8.42 11.75
C PHE A 69 -3.54 9.77 11.15
N ASP A 70 -3.48 10.84 11.90
CA ASP A 70 -3.84 12.18 11.40
C ASP A 70 -2.92 12.62 10.26
N LYS A 71 -1.61 12.45 10.42
CA LYS A 71 -0.65 12.75 9.35
C LYS A 71 -0.78 11.80 8.17
N MET A 72 -1.02 10.51 8.44
CA MET A 72 -1.28 9.53 7.40
C MET A 72 -2.49 9.93 6.56
N TYR A 73 -3.59 10.28 7.21
CA TYR A 73 -4.83 10.67 6.55
C TYR A 73 -4.64 11.95 5.72
N ASP A 74 -3.94 12.94 6.26
CA ASP A 74 -3.63 14.18 5.54
C ASP A 74 -2.82 13.92 4.27
N ASP A 75 -1.80 13.08 4.36
CA ASP A 75 -0.99 12.73 3.19
C ASP A 75 -1.83 12.00 2.13
N LEU A 76 -2.70 11.08 2.56
CA LEU A 76 -3.55 10.29 1.65
C LEU A 76 -4.63 11.13 0.97
N ASN A 77 -4.98 12.30 1.50
CA ASN A 77 -5.89 13.22 0.82
C ASN A 77 -5.30 13.78 -0.48
N ASP A 78 -3.99 13.70 -0.66
CA ASP A 78 -3.33 14.11 -1.90
C ASP A 78 -3.38 13.03 -3.01
N MET A 79 -3.91 11.86 -2.71
CA MET A 79 -4.09 10.81 -3.70
C MET A 79 -5.07 11.23 -4.79
N ARG A 80 -4.78 10.79 -6.00
CA ARG A 80 -5.60 11.05 -7.19
C ARG A 80 -6.29 9.77 -7.65
N GLU A 81 -7.31 9.95 -8.48
CA GLU A 81 -7.91 8.84 -9.20
C GLU A 81 -6.82 8.08 -9.98
N ASN A 82 -6.89 6.77 -9.98
CA ASN A 82 -5.90 5.85 -10.56
C ASN A 82 -4.58 5.70 -9.78
N ASP A 83 -4.40 6.36 -8.65
CA ASP A 83 -3.32 6.03 -7.74
C ASP A 83 -3.62 4.70 -7.02
N ILE A 84 -2.56 4.01 -6.64
CA ILE A 84 -2.65 2.77 -5.86
C ILE A 84 -2.16 3.06 -4.45
N LEU A 85 -2.91 2.64 -3.45
CA LEU A 85 -2.50 2.68 -2.05
C LEU A 85 -2.09 1.29 -1.59
N LEU A 86 -0.85 1.16 -1.15
CA LEU A 86 -0.32 -0.08 -0.59
C LEU A 86 -0.43 -0.03 0.93
N LEU A 87 -1.25 -0.92 1.48
CA LEU A 87 -1.49 -1.03 2.92
C LEU A 87 -1.03 -2.40 3.43
N HIS A 88 -0.61 -2.44 4.70
CA HIS A 88 -0.31 -3.68 5.38
C HIS A 88 -1.52 -4.08 6.23
N GLY A 89 -2.14 -5.21 5.91
CA GLY A 89 -3.33 -5.70 6.60
C GLY A 89 -3.09 -6.02 8.07
N CYS A 90 -1.91 -6.54 8.37
CA CYS A 90 -1.44 -6.78 9.72
C CYS A 90 0.09 -6.81 9.74
N CYS A 91 0.68 -6.74 10.94
CA CYS A 91 2.12 -6.89 11.10
C CYS A 91 2.93 -5.97 10.17
N HIS A 92 2.64 -4.66 10.25
CA HIS A 92 3.33 -3.69 9.41
C HIS A 92 4.85 -3.88 9.45
N ASN A 93 5.46 -4.00 8.29
CA ASN A 93 6.90 -4.16 8.16
C ASN A 93 7.54 -2.83 7.73
N PRO A 94 8.46 -2.22 8.49
CA PRO A 94 9.21 -2.82 9.63
C PRO A 94 8.70 -2.45 11.03
N THR A 95 7.66 -1.64 11.20
CA THR A 95 7.33 -1.02 12.50
C THR A 95 6.56 -1.94 13.45
N GLY A 96 5.82 -2.91 12.94
CA GLY A 96 4.91 -3.73 13.73
C GLY A 96 3.66 -3.00 14.22
N ALA A 97 3.52 -1.70 13.93
CA ALA A 97 2.36 -0.91 14.33
C ALA A 97 1.19 -1.09 13.35
N ASN A 98 0.01 -1.37 13.86
CA ASN A 98 -1.16 -1.67 13.05
C ASN A 98 -2.23 -0.57 13.18
N LEU A 99 -3.06 -0.45 12.15
CA LEU A 99 -4.24 0.41 12.19
C LEU A 99 -5.34 -0.24 13.03
N SER A 100 -6.13 0.59 13.72
CA SER A 100 -7.35 0.13 14.37
C SER A 100 -8.46 -0.15 13.36
N LEU A 101 -9.51 -0.85 13.78
CA LEU A 101 -10.65 -1.13 12.92
C LEU A 101 -11.31 0.16 12.42
N GLU A 102 -11.48 1.14 13.32
CA GLU A 102 -12.04 2.44 12.97
C GLU A 102 -11.19 3.17 11.93
N GLN A 103 -9.87 3.13 12.07
CA GLN A 103 -8.94 3.73 11.10
C GLN A 103 -9.03 3.05 9.73
N TRP A 104 -9.19 1.74 9.69
CA TRP A 104 -9.43 1.00 8.44
C TRP A 104 -10.70 1.47 7.75
N VAL A 105 -11.78 1.64 8.50
CA VAL A 105 -13.06 2.15 7.95
C VAL A 105 -12.88 3.54 7.35
N GLU A 106 -12.19 4.44 8.06
CA GLU A 106 -11.96 5.80 7.55
C GLU A 106 -11.15 5.81 6.26
N ILE A 107 -10.10 4.98 6.16
CA ILE A 107 -9.28 4.90 4.95
C ILE A 107 -10.09 4.40 3.75
N THR A 108 -10.96 3.42 3.95
CA THR A 108 -11.76 2.87 2.85
C THR A 108 -12.79 3.86 2.31
N GLN A 109 -13.07 4.94 3.02
CA GLN A 109 -13.99 5.98 2.61
C GLN A 109 -13.33 7.18 1.91
N LEU A 110 -12.02 7.14 1.75
CA LEU A 110 -11.27 8.18 1.03
C LEU A 110 -11.68 8.23 -0.50
#